data_c3c8a3831de1d365e20ff89fd2066d93
#
_entry.id   c3c8a3831de1d365e20ff89fd2066d93
#
_cell.length_a   1.000
_cell.length_b   1.000
_cell.length_c   1.000
_cell.angle_alpha   90.00
_cell.angle_beta   90.00
_cell.angle_gamma   90.00
#
_symmetry.space_group_name_H-M   'P 1'
#
loop_
_entity.id
_entity.type
_entity.pdbx_description
1 polymer ?
#
loop_
_entity_poly.entity_id
_entity_poly.type
_entity_poly.pdbx_seq_one_letter_code
_entity_poly.pdbx_strand_id
1 'polypeptide(L)'
;MRFNRIVFTMLLTSWFLVGCGTDKLETLTKAEGVKPDNAANASGNASSGGTNNGEAAVTYNRKSRTADVMADPVFGDYGRLLFPVQRGYWSGETLEQLRLTYYNYIDPDETVAIVNYLHNQASDEQTVFYDIYSDDEKTADPRKQDTGLFFFRGNRGSRFAVCNAGGAFAYVGAMHDSFPHALELSKKGYNAFALIYRPGALTACEDLARAISFIFAHADELGVNTDCYSLWGGSAGGRMAAWVSGYGTAAFGGDNLPKAGTAVIQYTGLSEYSLDDVPTYACVGSGDGIAYWRTMKARLDGLSSLGIPTEFHVYEGLPHGFGLGTGTVADGWIDDAVRFWERQMKDNNTTGIKPITK
;
A
#
# COMPACT_ATOMS: atom_id res chain seq x y z
N MET A 1 -25.03 -33.80 -1.38
CA MET A 1 -24.90 -32.45 -1.90
C MET A 1 -23.52 -32.33 -2.55
N ARG A 2 -23.47 -32.15 -3.87
CA ARG A 2 -22.22 -32.15 -4.64
C ARG A 2 -21.66 -30.74 -4.66
N PHE A 3 -20.48 -30.52 -4.10
CA PHE A 3 -19.72 -29.28 -4.21
C PHE A 3 -19.21 -29.15 -5.66
N ASN A 4 -19.74 -28.18 -6.39
CA ASN A 4 -19.20 -27.75 -7.67
C ASN A 4 -17.90 -26.96 -7.39
N ARG A 5 -16.75 -27.54 -7.77
CA ARG A 5 -15.50 -26.81 -7.90
C ARG A 5 -15.64 -25.85 -9.09
N ILE A 6 -15.78 -24.57 -8.82
CA ILE A 6 -15.60 -23.53 -9.81
C ILE A 6 -14.11 -23.46 -10.14
N VAL A 7 -13.76 -23.99 -11.33
CA VAL A 7 -12.42 -23.85 -11.87
C VAL A 7 -12.26 -22.41 -12.36
N PHE A 8 -11.50 -21.62 -11.64
CA PHE A 8 -11.11 -20.28 -12.04
C PHE A 8 -10.12 -20.39 -13.20
N THR A 9 -10.57 -20.22 -14.43
CA THR A 9 -9.69 -20.06 -15.58
C THR A 9 -9.30 -18.58 -15.66
N MET A 10 -8.22 -18.18 -14.98
CA MET A 10 -7.58 -16.90 -15.23
C MET A 10 -7.00 -16.93 -16.65
N LEU A 11 -7.61 -16.24 -17.57
CA LEU A 11 -6.99 -15.89 -18.86
C LEU A 11 -5.89 -14.87 -18.59
N LEU A 12 -4.67 -15.36 -18.41
CA LEU A 12 -3.44 -14.58 -18.44
C LEU A 12 -3.21 -14.13 -19.90
N THR A 13 -3.69 -12.98 -20.28
CA THR A 13 -3.18 -12.30 -21.46
C THR A 13 -1.84 -11.66 -21.11
N SER A 14 -0.79 -12.45 -21.28
CA SER A 14 0.61 -12.01 -21.21
C SER A 14 0.91 -11.16 -22.44
N TRP A 15 1.16 -9.88 -22.21
CA TRP A 15 1.84 -9.04 -23.18
C TRP A 15 3.35 -9.18 -22.95
N PHE A 16 3.96 -10.06 -23.75
CA PHE A 16 5.42 -10.13 -23.87
C PHE A 16 5.91 -8.98 -24.76
N LEU A 17 6.68 -8.08 -24.20
CA LEU A 17 7.62 -7.26 -24.98
C LEU A 17 8.92 -8.06 -25.12
N VAL A 18 9.18 -8.46 -26.35
CA VAL A 18 10.43 -9.09 -26.78
C VAL A 18 11.55 -8.03 -26.76
N GLY A 19 12.54 -8.27 -25.93
CA GLY A 19 13.84 -7.57 -25.98
C GLY A 19 14.94 -8.61 -25.96
N CYS A 20 15.59 -8.77 -27.10
CA CYS A 20 16.69 -9.69 -27.39
C CYS A 20 17.98 -9.27 -26.65
N GLY A 21 18.71 -10.22 -26.08
CA GLY A 21 20.08 -10.00 -25.58
C GLY A 21 20.62 -11.25 -24.90
N THR A 22 21.39 -12.01 -25.67
CA THR A 22 22.03 -13.29 -25.34
C THR A 22 23.29 -13.13 -24.49
N ASP A 23 23.60 -14.22 -23.75
CA ASP A 23 24.90 -14.77 -23.33
C ASP A 23 25.53 -14.29 -22.00
N LYS A 24 25.69 -15.16 -21.11
CA LYS A 24 26.67 -16.18 -20.75
C LYS A 24 26.63 -16.56 -19.28
N LEU A 25 26.38 -17.81 -19.08
CA LEU A 25 26.63 -18.54 -17.84
C LEU A 25 28.12 -18.83 -17.75
N GLU A 26 28.78 -18.47 -16.64
CA GLU A 26 29.97 -19.18 -16.18
C GLU A 26 30.08 -19.23 -14.66
N THR A 27 30.16 -20.42 -14.22
CA THR A 27 30.44 -20.98 -12.90
C THR A 27 31.74 -20.44 -12.29
N LEU A 28 31.74 -20.16 -10.99
CA LEU A 28 32.93 -20.38 -10.15
C LEU A 28 32.54 -20.74 -8.70
N THR A 29 33.20 -21.78 -8.29
CA THR A 29 33.13 -22.54 -7.06
C THR A 29 33.93 -21.92 -5.90
N LYS A 30 33.43 -22.16 -4.67
CA LYS A 30 34.10 -22.45 -3.38
C LYS A 30 35.42 -21.73 -2.97
N ALA A 31 35.39 -21.21 -1.72
CA ALA A 31 36.35 -21.45 -0.62
C ALA A 31 35.74 -20.86 0.68
N GLU A 32 35.38 -21.67 1.70
CA GLU A 32 36.10 -22.03 2.93
C GLU A 32 36.66 -20.77 3.65
N GLY A 33 36.17 -20.34 4.78
CA GLY A 33 36.12 -20.97 6.09
C GLY A 33 37.20 -20.40 6.99
N VAL A 34 36.88 -19.54 7.97
CA VAL A 34 37.64 -19.38 9.23
C VAL A 34 36.70 -18.79 10.31
N LYS A 35 36.56 -19.50 11.39
CA LYS A 35 36.09 -19.12 12.73
C LYS A 35 37.28 -19.20 13.67
N PRO A 36 37.08 -18.92 14.96
CA PRO A 36 36.91 -17.62 15.68
C PRO A 36 38.08 -17.45 16.70
N ASP A 37 38.04 -16.43 17.55
CA ASP A 37 38.33 -16.55 18.98
C ASP A 37 38.25 -15.20 19.73
N ASN A 38 37.45 -15.25 20.78
CA ASN A 38 37.61 -14.94 22.21
C ASN A 38 37.97 -13.52 22.68
N ALA A 39 37.00 -12.97 23.35
CA ALA A 39 36.90 -12.63 24.78
C ALA A 39 38.05 -11.85 25.47
N ALA A 40 37.70 -10.74 26.11
CA ALA A 40 37.84 -10.55 27.54
C ALA A 40 37.40 -9.16 28.03
N ASN A 41 36.61 -9.19 29.07
CA ASN A 41 36.29 -8.26 30.13
C ASN A 41 37.23 -7.07 30.38
N ALA A 42 36.63 -5.89 30.69
CA ALA A 42 36.97 -5.17 31.92
C ALA A 42 35.85 -4.15 32.27
N SER A 43 35.41 -4.28 33.50
CA SER A 43 34.54 -3.40 34.27
C SER A 43 35.21 -2.07 34.63
N GLY A 44 34.40 -1.00 34.77
CA GLY A 44 34.90 0.22 35.39
C GLY A 44 33.94 1.40 35.41
N ASN A 45 33.08 1.43 36.40
CA ASN A 45 32.67 2.55 37.25
C ASN A 45 32.01 3.81 36.69
N ALA A 46 30.91 4.08 37.32
CA ALA A 46 30.02 5.22 37.26
C ALA A 46 30.71 6.59 37.46
N SER A 47 30.27 7.59 36.74
CA SER A 47 30.20 8.95 37.24
C SER A 47 28.96 9.65 36.62
N SER A 48 28.12 10.07 37.52
CA SER A 48 26.92 10.90 37.27
C SER A 48 27.31 12.27 36.68
N GLY A 49 26.67 12.63 35.60
CA GLY A 49 26.73 13.98 35.02
C GLY A 49 25.58 14.11 34.05
N GLY A 50 24.40 14.47 34.56
CA GLY A 50 23.27 14.81 33.72
C GLY A 50 23.58 16.05 32.90
N THR A 51 23.73 15.86 31.61
CA THR A 51 23.46 16.91 30.61
C THR A 51 22.36 16.37 29.73
N ASN A 52 21.16 16.87 29.93
CA ASN A 52 20.08 16.81 28.95
C ASN A 52 20.58 17.51 27.67
N ASN A 53 21.31 16.81 26.86
CA ASN A 53 21.38 17.11 25.46
C ASN A 53 20.04 16.65 24.88
N GLY A 54 19.11 17.59 24.74
CA GLY A 54 17.99 17.40 23.85
C GLY A 54 18.59 17.11 22.46
N GLU A 55 18.65 15.85 22.08
CA GLU A 55 18.89 15.46 20.70
C GLU A 55 17.80 16.18 19.89
N ALA A 56 18.24 17.15 19.07
CA ALA A 56 17.36 17.79 18.12
C ALA A 56 16.75 16.66 17.27
N ALA A 57 15.41 16.55 17.27
CA ALA A 57 14.72 15.53 16.51
C ALA A 57 15.32 15.47 15.10
N VAL A 58 15.78 14.29 14.68
CA VAL A 58 16.38 14.10 13.37
C VAL A 58 15.33 14.47 12.33
N THR A 59 15.55 15.56 11.61
CA THR A 59 14.67 16.02 10.55
C THR A 59 15.31 15.69 9.22
N TYR A 60 14.71 14.77 8.49
CA TYR A 60 15.12 14.44 7.14
C TYR A 60 14.78 15.57 6.17
N ASN A 61 15.62 15.71 5.15
CA ASN A 61 15.46 16.69 4.09
C ASN A 61 15.73 16.04 2.73
N ARG A 62 15.56 16.78 1.64
CA ARG A 62 15.74 16.26 0.27
C ARG A 62 17.10 15.60 0.02
N LYS A 63 18.17 16.05 0.71
CA LYS A 63 19.54 15.52 0.59
C LYS A 63 19.85 14.37 1.52
N SER A 64 18.92 14.01 2.41
CA SER A 64 19.09 12.85 3.30
C SER A 64 19.23 11.58 2.47
N ARG A 65 20.20 10.73 2.84
CA ARG A 65 20.49 9.50 2.08
C ARG A 65 19.42 8.46 2.37
N THR A 66 18.96 7.80 1.34
CA THR A 66 17.99 6.68 1.46
C THR A 66 18.52 5.55 2.34
N ALA A 67 19.84 5.29 2.29
CA ALA A 67 20.48 4.29 3.14
C ALA A 67 20.43 4.65 4.64
N ASP A 68 20.61 5.94 4.97
CA ASP A 68 20.57 6.42 6.35
C ASP A 68 19.14 6.35 6.91
N VAL A 69 18.15 6.68 6.08
CA VAL A 69 16.72 6.52 6.44
C VAL A 69 16.39 5.06 6.73
N MET A 70 16.81 4.14 5.86
CA MET A 70 16.55 2.70 6.06
C MET A 70 17.26 2.11 7.28
N ALA A 71 18.41 2.67 7.66
CA ALA A 71 19.22 2.20 8.76
C ALA A 71 18.94 2.92 10.09
N ASP A 72 18.00 3.88 10.10
CA ASP A 72 17.67 4.61 11.33
C ASP A 72 17.10 3.66 12.39
N PRO A 73 17.71 3.60 13.58
CA PRO A 73 17.28 2.69 14.64
C PRO A 73 15.82 2.87 15.06
N VAL A 74 15.24 4.05 14.88
CA VAL A 74 13.83 4.32 15.22
C VAL A 74 12.87 3.46 14.42
N PHE A 75 13.26 3.07 13.21
CA PHE A 75 12.45 2.19 12.35
C PHE A 75 12.72 0.70 12.59
N GLY A 76 13.74 0.33 13.39
CA GLY A 76 14.08 -1.09 13.58
C GLY A 76 14.20 -1.85 12.25
N ASP A 77 13.73 -3.10 12.22
CA ASP A 77 13.85 -3.96 11.03
C ASP A 77 12.94 -3.56 9.87
N TYR A 78 11.92 -2.73 10.09
CA TYR A 78 11.00 -2.32 9.02
C TYR A 78 11.47 -1.09 8.23
N GLY A 79 12.52 -0.40 8.67
CA GLY A 79 13.12 0.72 7.92
C GLY A 79 13.45 0.37 6.47
N ARG A 80 13.89 -0.85 6.22
CA ARG A 80 14.16 -1.38 4.87
C ARG A 80 12.91 -1.46 3.96
N LEU A 81 11.71 -1.49 4.55
CA LEU A 81 10.43 -1.58 3.83
C LEU A 81 9.88 -0.22 3.40
N LEU A 82 10.51 0.88 3.83
CA LEU A 82 10.16 2.23 3.35
C LEU A 82 10.41 2.39 1.84
N PHE A 83 11.35 1.63 1.29
CA PHE A 83 11.67 1.58 -0.13
C PHE A 83 11.49 0.14 -0.65
N PRO A 84 11.33 -0.06 -1.98
CA PRO A 84 11.13 -1.41 -2.50
C PRO A 84 12.32 -2.32 -2.17
N VAL A 85 12.03 -3.49 -1.60
CA VAL A 85 13.06 -4.50 -1.31
C VAL A 85 13.57 -5.18 -2.59
N GLN A 86 12.79 -5.16 -3.66
CA GLN A 86 13.15 -5.70 -4.97
C GLN A 86 14.15 -4.77 -5.66
N ARG A 87 15.42 -5.11 -5.57
CA ARG A 87 16.51 -4.34 -6.21
C ARG A 87 16.33 -4.31 -7.73
N GLY A 88 16.60 -3.15 -8.32
CA GLY A 88 16.46 -2.92 -9.76
C GLY A 88 15.17 -2.24 -10.17
N TYR A 89 14.19 -2.09 -9.27
CA TYR A 89 12.96 -1.32 -9.54
C TYR A 89 13.02 0.11 -9.01
N TRP A 90 14.07 0.48 -8.30
CA TRP A 90 14.26 1.83 -7.80
C TRP A 90 15.75 2.21 -7.78
N SER A 91 16.00 3.52 -7.72
CA SER A 91 17.34 4.10 -7.61
C SER A 91 17.25 5.47 -6.93
N GLY A 92 18.40 6.00 -6.55
CA GLY A 92 18.56 7.28 -5.89
C GLY A 92 19.33 7.14 -4.57
N GLU A 93 20.38 7.94 -4.40
CA GLU A 93 21.18 7.95 -3.18
C GLU A 93 20.55 8.84 -2.11
N THR A 94 19.76 9.84 -2.51
CA THR A 94 19.06 10.78 -1.64
C THR A 94 17.56 10.78 -1.91
N LEU A 95 16.77 11.33 -0.98
CA LEU A 95 15.32 11.39 -1.11
C LEU A 95 14.89 12.17 -2.36
N GLU A 96 15.61 13.24 -2.76
CA GLU A 96 15.31 13.99 -3.98
C GLU A 96 15.68 13.26 -5.28
N GLN A 97 16.55 12.26 -5.18
CA GLN A 97 16.98 11.46 -6.31
C GLN A 97 16.17 10.18 -6.49
N LEU A 98 15.21 9.93 -5.61
CA LEU A 98 14.39 8.72 -5.69
C LEU A 98 13.71 8.60 -7.05
N ARG A 99 13.87 7.44 -7.66
CA ARG A 99 13.20 7.04 -8.92
C ARG A 99 12.62 5.65 -8.73
N LEU A 100 11.41 5.47 -9.19
CA LEU A 100 10.71 4.19 -9.18
C LEU A 100 10.36 3.81 -10.61
N THR A 101 10.50 2.54 -10.97
CA THR A 101 10.12 2.03 -12.28
C THR A 101 8.61 2.22 -12.51
N TYR A 102 8.22 2.63 -13.70
CA TYR A 102 6.86 2.97 -14.14
C TYR A 102 6.33 4.34 -13.68
N TYR A 103 7.06 5.10 -12.87
CA TYR A 103 6.65 6.43 -12.45
C TYR A 103 7.59 7.49 -13.03
N ASN A 104 7.01 8.49 -13.69
CA ASN A 104 7.80 9.52 -14.37
C ASN A 104 8.40 10.54 -13.41
N TYR A 105 7.74 10.75 -12.28
CA TYR A 105 8.14 11.72 -11.28
C TYR A 105 7.76 11.24 -9.89
N ILE A 106 8.66 11.42 -8.95
CA ILE A 106 8.43 11.24 -7.52
C ILE A 106 8.64 12.60 -6.87
N ASP A 107 7.67 13.10 -6.14
CA ASP A 107 7.78 14.39 -5.46
C ASP A 107 8.73 14.28 -4.26
N PRO A 108 9.87 15.03 -4.26
CA PRO A 108 10.81 14.97 -3.16
C PRO A 108 10.25 15.52 -1.86
N ASP A 109 9.34 16.50 -1.89
CA ASP A 109 8.75 17.09 -0.70
C ASP A 109 7.75 16.14 -0.06
N GLU A 110 6.94 15.46 -0.87
CA GLU A 110 6.08 14.38 -0.39
C GLU A 110 6.91 13.26 0.24
N THR A 111 7.99 12.83 -0.42
CA THR A 111 8.91 11.80 0.11
C THR A 111 9.47 12.21 1.47
N VAL A 112 9.96 13.45 1.60
CA VAL A 112 10.48 13.99 2.86
C VAL A 112 9.39 14.08 3.93
N ALA A 113 8.20 14.54 3.56
CA ALA A 113 7.06 14.65 4.50
C ALA A 113 6.66 13.28 5.06
N ILE A 114 6.63 12.24 4.21
CA ILE A 114 6.31 10.86 4.61
C ILE A 114 7.35 10.32 5.60
N VAL A 115 8.65 10.45 5.25
CA VAL A 115 9.73 9.93 6.10
C VAL A 115 9.71 10.62 7.46
N ASN A 116 9.58 11.96 7.49
CA ASN A 116 9.52 12.72 8.73
C ASN A 116 8.26 12.38 9.55
N TYR A 117 7.11 12.21 8.92
CA TYR A 117 5.89 11.80 9.62
C TYR A 117 6.09 10.45 10.32
N LEU A 118 6.55 9.43 9.60
CA LEU A 118 6.77 8.10 10.16
C LEU A 118 7.86 8.10 11.25
N HIS A 119 8.95 8.85 11.02
CA HIS A 119 10.02 9.01 12.00
C HIS A 119 9.52 9.65 13.30
N ASN A 120 8.76 10.75 13.21
CA ASN A 120 8.23 11.43 14.38
C ASN A 120 7.26 10.54 15.16
N GLN A 121 6.35 9.83 14.46
CA GLN A 121 5.44 8.88 15.12
C GLN A 121 6.20 7.76 15.84
N ALA A 122 7.23 7.19 15.21
CA ALA A 122 8.04 6.15 15.82
C ALA A 122 8.88 6.69 17.01
N SER A 123 9.41 7.92 16.90
CA SER A 123 10.14 8.59 17.98
C SER A 123 9.25 8.90 19.19
N ASP A 124 7.95 9.15 18.95
CA ASP A 124 6.93 9.31 19.99
C ASP A 124 6.38 7.97 20.50
N GLU A 125 7.14 6.88 20.30
CA GLU A 125 6.81 5.51 20.72
C GLU A 125 5.48 4.98 20.14
N GLN A 126 4.99 5.57 19.05
CA GLN A 126 3.82 5.05 18.36
C GLN A 126 4.22 3.91 17.42
N THR A 127 3.51 2.79 17.49
CA THR A 127 3.71 1.69 16.53
C THR A 127 3.29 2.12 15.13
N VAL A 128 4.24 2.33 14.23
CA VAL A 128 3.98 2.77 12.84
C VAL A 128 3.94 1.62 11.84
N PHE A 129 4.44 0.45 12.22
CA PHE A 129 4.44 -0.75 11.38
C PHE A 129 3.86 -1.94 12.14
N TYR A 130 3.00 -2.68 11.48
CA TYR A 130 2.37 -3.89 12.01
C TYR A 130 2.69 -5.08 11.11
N ASP A 131 3.26 -6.08 11.72
CA ASP A 131 3.48 -7.38 11.10
C ASP A 131 2.15 -8.14 11.03
N ILE A 132 1.78 -8.59 9.84
CA ILE A 132 0.50 -9.29 9.63
C ILE A 132 0.65 -10.81 9.58
N TYR A 133 1.88 -11.31 9.64
CA TYR A 133 2.19 -12.73 9.64
C TYR A 133 2.98 -13.13 10.87
N SER A 134 2.70 -14.32 11.40
CA SER A 134 3.44 -14.90 12.51
C SER A 134 4.84 -15.35 12.10
N ASP A 135 5.72 -15.56 13.07
CA ASP A 135 7.08 -16.05 12.81
C ASP A 135 7.08 -17.45 12.18
N ASP A 136 6.11 -18.30 12.54
CA ASP A 136 5.94 -19.62 11.91
C ASP A 136 5.54 -19.49 10.45
N GLU A 137 4.64 -18.55 10.11
CA GLU A 137 4.23 -18.27 8.73
C GLU A 137 5.38 -17.71 7.90
N LYS A 138 6.24 -16.86 8.47
CA LYS A 138 7.44 -16.32 7.84
C LYS A 138 8.53 -17.38 7.65
N THR A 139 8.63 -18.30 8.60
CA THR A 139 9.56 -19.45 8.49
C THR A 139 9.12 -20.37 7.35
N ALA A 140 7.81 -20.59 7.19
CA ALA A 140 7.25 -21.41 6.12
C ALA A 140 7.33 -20.74 4.73
N ASP A 141 7.18 -19.42 4.65
CA ASP A 141 7.36 -18.61 3.45
C ASP A 141 8.17 -17.33 3.78
N PRO A 142 9.50 -17.35 3.59
CA PRO A 142 10.37 -16.22 3.94
C PRO A 142 10.03 -14.90 3.24
N ARG A 143 9.28 -14.93 2.10
CA ARG A 143 8.83 -13.71 1.43
C ARG A 143 7.86 -12.90 2.28
N LYS A 144 7.19 -13.51 3.27
CA LYS A 144 6.31 -12.85 4.22
C LYS A 144 7.06 -11.93 5.20
N GLN A 145 8.38 -12.05 5.33
CA GLN A 145 9.21 -11.14 6.13
C GLN A 145 9.22 -9.70 5.57
N ASP A 146 8.91 -9.56 4.27
CA ASP A 146 8.87 -8.27 3.58
C ASP A 146 7.43 -7.77 3.39
N THR A 147 6.52 -8.11 4.31
CA THR A 147 5.09 -7.82 4.19
C THR A 147 4.56 -7.27 5.50
N GLY A 148 3.73 -6.23 5.44
CA GLY A 148 3.09 -5.65 6.62
C GLY A 148 2.38 -4.33 6.33
N LEU A 149 1.88 -3.70 7.38
CA LEU A 149 1.09 -2.49 7.31
C LEU A 149 1.81 -1.31 7.96
N PHE A 150 2.05 -0.25 7.20
CA PHE A 150 2.35 1.06 7.78
C PHE A 150 1.05 1.76 8.14
N PHE A 151 0.99 2.31 9.34
CA PHE A 151 -0.20 2.97 9.87
C PHE A 151 -0.02 4.49 9.95
N PHE A 152 -0.83 5.20 9.20
CA PHE A 152 -0.97 6.66 9.22
C PHE A 152 -2.23 7.00 10.00
N ARG A 153 -2.06 7.47 11.23
CA ARG A 153 -3.15 7.68 12.17
C ARG A 153 -3.97 8.93 11.85
N GLY A 154 -5.27 8.74 11.81
CA GLY A 154 -6.27 9.79 11.84
C GLY A 154 -6.86 9.98 13.25
N ASN A 155 -8.12 10.36 13.33
CA ASN A 155 -8.83 10.47 14.59
C ASN A 155 -9.20 9.08 15.13
N ARG A 156 -8.98 8.84 16.41
CA ARG A 156 -9.40 7.59 17.07
C ARG A 156 -10.90 7.35 16.87
N GLY A 157 -11.26 6.14 16.46
CA GLY A 157 -12.64 5.75 16.16
C GLY A 157 -13.14 6.17 14.77
N SER A 158 -12.32 6.84 13.96
CA SER A 158 -12.63 7.08 12.55
C SER A 158 -12.51 5.80 11.73
N ARG A 159 -13.23 5.77 10.61
CA ARG A 159 -13.13 4.70 9.62
C ARG A 159 -11.72 4.60 9.06
N PHE A 160 -11.42 3.48 8.44
CA PHE A 160 -10.10 3.27 7.87
C PHE A 160 -10.11 3.04 6.35
N ALA A 161 -8.99 3.33 5.74
CA ALA A 161 -8.67 2.98 4.37
C ALA A 161 -7.41 2.11 4.32
N VAL A 162 -7.32 1.19 3.34
CA VAL A 162 -6.07 0.50 3.01
C VAL A 162 -5.61 0.96 1.64
N CYS A 163 -4.44 1.61 1.61
CA CYS A 163 -3.81 2.14 0.40
C CYS A 163 -2.80 1.12 -0.14
N ASN A 164 -2.95 0.80 -1.43
CA ASN A 164 -2.18 -0.24 -2.09
C ASN A 164 -1.42 0.38 -3.26
N ALA A 165 -0.10 0.33 -3.22
CA ALA A 165 0.74 0.92 -4.25
C ALA A 165 0.74 0.08 -5.54
N GLY A 166 1.01 0.73 -6.67
CA GLY A 166 1.34 0.09 -7.91
C GLY A 166 2.77 -0.49 -7.93
N GLY A 167 3.22 -0.86 -9.12
CA GLY A 167 4.51 -1.50 -9.37
C GLY A 167 4.38 -2.79 -10.17
N ALA A 168 3.33 -2.91 -10.97
CA ALA A 168 3.04 -4.05 -11.87
C ALA A 168 3.01 -5.41 -11.17
N PHE A 169 2.74 -5.47 -9.86
CA PHE A 169 2.89 -6.66 -8.99
C PHE A 169 4.32 -7.24 -8.98
N ALA A 170 5.31 -6.51 -9.44
CA ALA A 170 6.71 -6.89 -9.42
C ALA A 170 7.45 -6.31 -8.21
N TYR A 171 6.99 -5.18 -7.71
CA TYR A 171 7.46 -4.51 -6.51
C TYR A 171 6.36 -3.62 -5.94
N VAL A 172 6.59 -2.99 -4.78
CA VAL A 172 5.64 -2.08 -4.13
C VAL A 172 6.18 -0.65 -4.16
N GLY A 173 5.54 0.22 -4.95
CA GLY A 173 5.95 1.62 -5.11
C GLY A 173 5.41 2.54 -4.01
N ALA A 174 5.53 2.16 -2.73
CA ALA A 174 4.82 2.77 -1.62
C ALA A 174 5.09 4.27 -1.45
N MET A 175 6.34 4.73 -1.62
CA MET A 175 6.73 6.14 -1.48
C MET A 175 6.02 7.09 -2.44
N HIS A 176 5.41 6.57 -3.51
CA HIS A 176 4.68 7.41 -4.47
C HIS A 176 3.18 7.10 -4.51
N ASP A 177 2.80 5.83 -4.31
CA ASP A 177 1.48 5.35 -4.75
C ASP A 177 0.61 4.78 -3.61
N SER A 178 1.10 4.83 -2.34
CA SER A 178 0.28 4.49 -1.16
C SER A 178 0.60 5.34 0.07
N PHE A 179 1.86 5.58 0.41
CA PHE A 179 2.22 6.41 1.56
C PHE A 179 1.69 7.85 1.44
N PRO A 180 1.82 8.55 0.29
CA PRO A 180 1.25 9.88 0.14
C PRO A 180 -0.26 9.90 0.35
N HIS A 181 -0.98 8.93 -0.21
CA HIS A 181 -2.43 8.80 -0.06
C HIS A 181 -2.81 8.55 1.39
N ALA A 182 -2.11 7.63 2.07
CA ALA A 182 -2.36 7.33 3.48
C ALA A 182 -2.09 8.55 4.39
N LEU A 183 -1.01 9.30 4.11
CA LEU A 183 -0.70 10.53 4.83
C LEU A 183 -1.78 11.60 4.64
N GLU A 184 -2.26 11.81 3.41
CA GLU A 184 -3.32 12.79 3.15
C GLU A 184 -4.65 12.37 3.78
N LEU A 185 -5.00 11.09 3.76
CA LEU A 185 -6.19 10.58 4.45
C LEU A 185 -6.08 10.78 5.97
N SER A 186 -4.90 10.56 6.55
CA SER A 186 -4.68 10.77 7.98
C SER A 186 -4.83 12.24 8.38
N LYS A 187 -4.33 13.19 7.58
CA LYS A 187 -4.53 14.64 7.78
C LYS A 187 -6.00 15.04 7.72
N LYS A 188 -6.82 14.31 6.97
CA LYS A 188 -8.27 14.49 6.90
C LYS A 188 -9.04 13.80 8.03
N GLY A 189 -8.33 13.15 8.95
CA GLY A 189 -8.87 12.51 10.15
C GLY A 189 -9.27 11.05 9.96
N TYR A 190 -9.07 10.44 8.79
CA TYR A 190 -9.29 9.02 8.58
C TYR A 190 -8.07 8.21 8.97
N ASN A 191 -8.27 7.03 9.54
CA ASN A 191 -7.18 6.10 9.74
C ASN A 191 -6.79 5.49 8.39
N ALA A 192 -5.51 5.44 8.07
CA ALA A 192 -5.06 4.90 6.80
C ALA A 192 -3.90 3.94 6.98
N PHE A 193 -3.97 2.82 6.30
CA PHE A 193 -2.91 1.82 6.27
C PHE A 193 -2.33 1.73 4.87
N ALA A 194 -1.01 1.65 4.77
CA ALA A 194 -0.34 1.37 3.50
C ALA A 194 0.26 -0.03 3.55
N LEU A 195 -0.17 -0.90 2.65
CA LEU A 195 0.25 -2.29 2.61
C LEU A 195 1.54 -2.45 1.80
N ILE A 196 2.54 -3.07 2.42
CA ILE A 196 3.67 -3.67 1.72
C ILE A 196 3.33 -5.14 1.48
N TYR A 197 3.20 -5.53 0.22
CA TYR A 197 2.72 -6.86 -0.19
C TYR A 197 3.78 -7.63 -0.98
N ARG A 198 3.66 -8.95 -1.01
CA ARG A 198 4.54 -9.83 -1.80
C ARG A 198 4.29 -9.65 -3.30
N PRO A 199 5.32 -9.63 -4.15
CA PRO A 199 5.15 -9.67 -5.60
C PRO A 199 4.27 -10.82 -6.09
N GLY A 200 3.49 -10.56 -7.14
CA GLY A 200 2.52 -11.50 -7.70
C GLY A 200 1.08 -11.06 -7.45
N ALA A 201 0.23 -11.10 -8.49
CA ALA A 201 -1.13 -10.56 -8.40
C ALA A 201 -2.00 -11.30 -7.37
N LEU A 202 -1.93 -12.64 -7.34
CA LEU A 202 -2.68 -13.44 -6.37
C LEU A 202 -2.14 -13.26 -4.96
N THR A 203 -0.83 -13.35 -4.79
CA THR A 203 -0.14 -13.17 -3.49
C THR A 203 -0.42 -11.79 -2.90
N ALA A 204 -0.44 -10.74 -3.72
CA ALA A 204 -0.79 -9.40 -3.29
C ALA A 204 -2.23 -9.31 -2.77
N CYS A 205 -3.19 -9.97 -3.44
CA CYS A 205 -4.57 -10.04 -2.96
C CYS A 205 -4.69 -10.87 -1.67
N GLU A 206 -3.92 -11.95 -1.52
CA GLU A 206 -3.84 -12.74 -0.28
C GLU A 206 -3.32 -11.87 0.88
N ASP A 207 -2.26 -11.08 0.63
CA ASP A 207 -1.70 -10.17 1.63
C ASP A 207 -2.69 -9.06 2.00
N LEU A 208 -3.42 -8.49 1.04
CA LEU A 208 -4.46 -7.51 1.32
C LEU A 208 -5.62 -8.10 2.14
N ALA A 209 -6.06 -9.31 1.79
CA ALA A 209 -7.10 -10.01 2.55
C ALA A 209 -6.63 -10.30 3.99
N ARG A 210 -5.37 -10.74 4.16
CA ARG A 210 -4.75 -10.93 5.49
C ARG A 210 -4.65 -9.62 6.27
N ALA A 211 -4.25 -8.53 5.62
CA ALA A 211 -4.16 -7.21 6.22
C ALA A 211 -5.52 -6.71 6.74
N ILE A 212 -6.59 -6.90 5.95
CA ILE A 212 -7.96 -6.54 6.37
C ILE A 212 -8.38 -7.39 7.57
N SER A 213 -8.15 -8.72 7.54
CA SER A 213 -8.42 -9.61 8.67
C SER A 213 -7.68 -9.16 9.94
N PHE A 214 -6.41 -8.78 9.81
CA PHE A 214 -5.61 -8.24 10.91
C PHE A 214 -6.24 -6.97 11.48
N ILE A 215 -6.60 -6.00 10.63
CA ILE A 215 -7.20 -4.73 11.09
C ILE A 215 -8.53 -4.98 11.82
N PHE A 216 -9.38 -5.87 11.31
CA PHE A 216 -10.65 -6.21 11.96
C PHE A 216 -10.43 -6.89 13.33
N ALA A 217 -9.48 -7.81 13.42
CA ALA A 217 -9.15 -8.51 14.67
C ALA A 217 -8.58 -7.57 15.75
N HIS A 218 -7.90 -6.49 15.35
CA HIS A 218 -7.26 -5.52 16.24
C HIS A 218 -7.92 -4.14 16.24
N ALA A 219 -9.18 -4.03 15.79
CA ALA A 219 -9.84 -2.74 15.56
C ALA A 219 -9.88 -1.84 16.78
N ASP A 220 -10.15 -2.40 17.96
CA ASP A 220 -10.21 -1.67 19.24
C ASP A 220 -8.82 -1.14 19.64
N GLU A 221 -7.78 -1.96 19.51
CA GLU A 221 -6.39 -1.60 19.78
C GLU A 221 -5.91 -0.50 18.84
N LEU A 222 -6.15 -0.69 17.54
CA LEU A 222 -5.82 0.28 16.50
C LEU A 222 -6.67 1.56 16.61
N GLY A 223 -7.80 1.50 17.31
CA GLY A 223 -8.73 2.61 17.46
C GLY A 223 -9.41 2.98 16.15
N VAL A 224 -9.77 2.00 15.34
CA VAL A 224 -10.41 2.18 14.04
C VAL A 224 -11.86 1.69 14.04
N ASN A 225 -12.72 2.35 13.24
CA ASN A 225 -14.05 1.87 12.95
C ASN A 225 -14.02 1.05 11.65
N THR A 226 -14.51 -0.17 11.71
CA THR A 226 -14.52 -1.11 10.59
C THR A 226 -15.74 -0.96 9.67
N ASP A 227 -16.75 -0.17 10.04
CA ASP A 227 -17.91 0.07 9.21
C ASP A 227 -17.53 0.86 7.96
N CYS A 228 -17.97 0.39 6.79
CA CYS A 228 -17.80 1.11 5.53
C CYS A 228 -16.33 1.52 5.27
N TYR A 229 -15.38 0.64 5.57
CA TYR A 229 -13.96 0.87 5.25
C TYR A 229 -13.75 0.96 3.74
N SER A 230 -12.62 1.49 3.29
CA SER A 230 -12.35 1.71 1.87
C SER A 230 -11.02 1.09 1.43
N LEU A 231 -10.98 0.56 0.20
CA LEU A 231 -9.76 0.05 -0.42
C LEU A 231 -9.32 0.99 -1.55
N TRP A 232 -8.10 1.49 -1.45
CA TRP A 232 -7.51 2.47 -2.35
C TRP A 232 -6.31 1.87 -3.08
N GLY A 233 -6.06 2.31 -4.30
CA GLY A 233 -4.83 1.93 -4.95
C GLY A 233 -4.63 2.49 -6.35
N GLY A 234 -3.36 2.60 -6.74
CA GLY A 234 -2.92 2.99 -8.08
C GLY A 234 -2.41 1.80 -8.89
N SER A 235 -2.60 1.80 -10.20
CA SER A 235 -2.06 0.80 -11.13
C SER A 235 -2.38 -0.65 -10.69
N ALA A 236 -1.37 -1.47 -10.42
CA ALA A 236 -1.54 -2.82 -9.87
C ALA A 236 -2.29 -2.81 -8.51
N GLY A 237 -1.99 -1.84 -7.64
CA GLY A 237 -2.68 -1.66 -6.36
C GLY A 237 -4.16 -1.35 -6.53
N GLY A 238 -4.53 -0.54 -7.53
CA GLY A 238 -5.93 -0.26 -7.87
C GLY A 238 -6.67 -1.51 -8.36
N ARG A 239 -6.00 -2.36 -9.12
CA ARG A 239 -6.55 -3.65 -9.54
C ARG A 239 -6.79 -4.58 -8.36
N MET A 240 -5.81 -4.68 -7.45
CA MET A 240 -5.90 -5.45 -6.21
C MET A 240 -7.05 -4.94 -5.33
N ALA A 241 -7.17 -3.63 -5.14
CA ALA A 241 -8.24 -2.99 -4.39
C ALA A 241 -9.62 -3.34 -4.97
N ALA A 242 -9.79 -3.25 -6.30
CA ALA A 242 -11.04 -3.61 -6.97
C ALA A 242 -11.38 -5.10 -6.81
N TRP A 243 -10.41 -6.00 -7.01
CA TRP A 243 -10.65 -7.44 -6.88
C TRP A 243 -11.05 -7.83 -5.45
N VAL A 244 -10.29 -7.38 -4.44
CA VAL A 244 -10.61 -7.75 -3.05
C VAL A 244 -11.92 -7.11 -2.57
N SER A 245 -12.23 -5.88 -3.03
CA SER A 245 -13.53 -5.25 -2.75
C SER A 245 -14.69 -6.03 -3.36
N GLY A 246 -14.56 -6.50 -4.60
CA GLY A 246 -15.62 -7.20 -5.32
C GLY A 246 -15.79 -8.64 -4.85
N TYR A 247 -14.71 -9.43 -4.83
CA TYR A 247 -14.76 -10.85 -4.46
C TYR A 247 -14.83 -11.09 -2.95
N GLY A 248 -14.43 -10.12 -2.13
CA GLY A 248 -14.32 -10.24 -0.67
C GLY A 248 -13.04 -10.92 -0.21
N THR A 249 -12.67 -10.70 1.06
CA THR A 249 -11.44 -11.22 1.67
C THR A 249 -11.35 -12.73 1.69
N ALA A 250 -12.47 -13.43 1.91
CA ALA A 250 -12.51 -14.89 1.94
C ALA A 250 -12.11 -15.56 0.61
N ALA A 251 -12.29 -14.87 -0.53
CA ALA A 251 -11.86 -15.36 -1.83
C ALA A 251 -10.33 -15.46 -1.98
N PHE A 252 -9.60 -14.74 -1.13
CA PHE A 252 -8.14 -14.65 -1.10
C PHE A 252 -7.54 -15.20 0.21
N GLY A 253 -8.27 -16.08 0.90
CA GLY A 253 -7.77 -16.76 2.11
C GLY A 253 -7.81 -15.93 3.41
N GLY A 254 -8.41 -14.74 3.39
CA GLY A 254 -8.73 -13.99 4.59
C GLY A 254 -10.02 -14.46 5.26
N ASP A 255 -10.39 -13.80 6.36
CA ASP A 255 -11.65 -14.09 7.05
C ASP A 255 -12.86 -13.68 6.19
N ASN A 256 -14.02 -14.27 6.47
CA ASN A 256 -15.26 -13.89 5.81
C ASN A 256 -15.83 -12.60 6.45
N LEU A 257 -15.30 -11.47 6.03
CA LEU A 257 -15.60 -10.14 6.54
C LEU A 257 -16.58 -9.38 5.65
N PRO A 258 -17.23 -8.32 6.14
CA PRO A 258 -17.96 -7.40 5.29
C PRO A 258 -17.10 -6.86 4.15
N LYS A 259 -17.67 -6.69 2.96
CA LYS A 259 -17.00 -6.03 1.84
C LYS A 259 -16.68 -4.57 2.17
N ALA A 260 -15.69 -4.01 1.50
CA ALA A 260 -15.41 -2.58 1.58
C ALA A 260 -16.65 -1.75 1.17
N GLY A 261 -16.84 -0.61 1.81
CA GLY A 261 -17.91 0.31 1.42
C GLY A 261 -17.62 1.03 0.10
N THR A 262 -16.36 1.11 -0.30
CA THR A 262 -15.92 1.83 -1.50
C THR A 262 -14.57 1.31 -1.98
N ALA A 263 -14.40 1.24 -3.29
CA ALA A 263 -13.11 1.09 -3.97
C ALA A 263 -12.72 2.42 -4.63
N VAL A 264 -11.48 2.87 -4.40
CA VAL A 264 -10.88 4.05 -5.04
C VAL A 264 -9.70 3.58 -5.87
N ILE A 265 -9.81 3.69 -7.19
CA ILE A 265 -8.84 3.12 -8.12
C ILE A 265 -8.28 4.17 -9.07
N GLN A 266 -6.95 4.26 -9.14
CA GLN A 266 -6.27 5.13 -10.08
C GLN A 266 -5.62 4.31 -11.20
N TYR A 267 -5.67 4.81 -12.41
CA TYR A 267 -4.92 4.36 -13.60
C TYR A 267 -4.66 2.84 -13.65
N THR A 268 -5.69 2.02 -13.45
CA THR A 268 -5.50 0.55 -13.32
C THR A 268 -5.74 -0.24 -14.61
N GLY A 269 -6.42 0.30 -15.60
CA GLY A 269 -6.75 -0.38 -16.86
C GLY A 269 -7.62 -1.65 -16.69
N LEU A 270 -8.26 -1.82 -15.53
CA LEU A 270 -9.18 -2.93 -15.26
C LEU A 270 -10.46 -2.78 -16.08
N SER A 271 -10.91 -3.85 -16.73
CA SER A 271 -12.12 -3.88 -17.59
C SER A 271 -13.26 -4.71 -17.02
N GLU A 272 -12.94 -5.73 -16.24
CA GLU A 272 -13.91 -6.67 -15.68
C GLU A 272 -14.75 -5.98 -14.59
N TYR A 273 -16.05 -6.28 -14.58
CA TYR A 273 -17.00 -5.80 -13.56
C TYR A 273 -18.15 -6.80 -13.37
N SER A 274 -18.81 -6.71 -12.22
CA SER A 274 -19.94 -7.57 -11.86
C SER A 274 -20.88 -6.90 -10.86
N LEU A 275 -22.00 -7.55 -10.52
CA LEU A 275 -22.90 -7.13 -9.43
C LEU A 275 -22.26 -7.24 -8.04
N ASP A 276 -21.14 -7.97 -7.93
CA ASP A 276 -20.42 -8.12 -6.67
C ASP A 276 -19.47 -6.95 -6.36
N ASP A 277 -19.19 -6.09 -7.34
CA ASP A 277 -18.39 -4.89 -7.16
C ASP A 277 -19.06 -3.91 -6.18
N VAL A 278 -18.25 -3.11 -5.51
CA VAL A 278 -18.68 -2.08 -4.57
C VAL A 278 -18.72 -0.70 -5.24
N PRO A 279 -19.37 0.31 -4.63
CA PRO A 279 -19.26 1.70 -5.10
C PRO A 279 -17.84 2.09 -5.43
N THR A 280 -17.61 2.60 -6.64
CA THR A 280 -16.26 2.79 -7.17
C THR A 280 -16.01 4.22 -7.65
N TYR A 281 -15.00 4.86 -7.06
CA TYR A 281 -14.38 6.07 -7.60
C TYR A 281 -13.17 5.68 -8.45
N ALA A 282 -13.00 6.31 -9.60
CA ALA A 282 -11.83 6.06 -10.43
C ALA A 282 -11.31 7.32 -11.10
N CYS A 283 -9.97 7.41 -11.26
CA CYS A 283 -9.35 8.48 -12.02
C CYS A 283 -8.13 8.00 -12.81
N VAL A 284 -7.86 8.71 -13.92
CA VAL A 284 -6.79 8.36 -14.86
C VAL A 284 -6.39 9.57 -15.69
N GLY A 285 -5.14 9.60 -16.18
CA GLY A 285 -4.69 10.61 -17.13
C GLY A 285 -5.12 10.30 -18.56
N SER A 286 -5.47 11.31 -19.37
CA SER A 286 -5.80 11.09 -20.80
C SER A 286 -4.56 10.69 -21.62
N GLY A 287 -3.35 11.03 -21.15
CA GLY A 287 -2.06 10.67 -21.73
C GLY A 287 -1.45 9.36 -21.19
N ASP A 288 -2.21 8.59 -20.40
CA ASP A 288 -1.73 7.34 -19.83
C ASP A 288 -1.56 6.28 -20.92
N GLY A 289 -0.30 5.88 -21.16
CA GLY A 289 0.09 4.86 -22.13
C GLY A 289 0.01 3.41 -21.62
N ILE A 290 -0.29 3.21 -20.33
CA ILE A 290 -0.36 1.89 -19.66
C ILE A 290 -1.82 1.53 -19.35
N ALA A 291 -2.54 2.43 -18.68
CA ALA A 291 -3.94 2.26 -18.32
C ALA A 291 -4.81 3.13 -19.22
N TYR A 292 -5.36 2.53 -20.25
CA TYR A 292 -6.15 3.26 -21.23
C TYR A 292 -7.47 3.74 -20.62
N TRP A 293 -7.67 5.05 -20.55
CA TRP A 293 -8.79 5.67 -19.85
C TRP A 293 -10.17 5.23 -20.36
N ARG A 294 -10.30 4.93 -21.69
CA ARG A 294 -11.57 4.44 -22.25
C ARG A 294 -11.95 3.06 -21.73
N THR A 295 -10.96 2.20 -21.42
CA THR A 295 -11.20 0.89 -20.76
C THR A 295 -11.76 1.09 -19.37
N MET A 296 -11.16 2.00 -18.59
CA MET A 296 -11.67 2.33 -17.26
C MET A 296 -13.07 2.95 -17.34
N LYS A 297 -13.28 3.87 -18.27
CA LYS A 297 -14.62 4.46 -18.47
C LYS A 297 -15.66 3.39 -18.76
N ALA A 298 -15.40 2.48 -19.68
CA ALA A 298 -16.33 1.42 -20.03
C ALA A 298 -16.68 0.53 -18.82
N ARG A 299 -15.70 0.24 -17.95
CA ARG A 299 -15.93 -0.46 -16.68
C ARG A 299 -16.87 0.34 -15.77
N LEU A 300 -16.60 1.63 -15.56
CA LEU A 300 -17.43 2.47 -14.69
C LEU A 300 -18.86 2.66 -15.24
N ASP A 301 -19.01 2.83 -16.57
CA ASP A 301 -20.31 2.86 -17.23
C ASP A 301 -21.06 1.53 -17.02
N GLY A 302 -20.35 0.40 -17.10
CA GLY A 302 -20.89 -0.93 -16.83
C GLY A 302 -21.39 -1.07 -15.39
N LEU A 303 -20.60 -0.68 -14.40
CA LEU A 303 -20.99 -0.66 -13.00
C LEU A 303 -22.21 0.22 -12.75
N SER A 304 -22.22 1.43 -13.32
CA SER A 304 -23.36 2.35 -13.24
C SER A 304 -24.64 1.74 -13.83
N SER A 305 -24.53 1.00 -14.94
CA SER A 305 -25.66 0.30 -15.55
C SER A 305 -26.24 -0.83 -14.70
N LEU A 306 -25.44 -1.36 -13.78
CA LEU A 306 -25.86 -2.35 -12.77
C LEU A 306 -26.43 -1.68 -11.50
N GLY A 307 -26.50 -0.34 -11.46
CA GLY A 307 -26.99 0.41 -10.31
C GLY A 307 -25.95 0.60 -9.20
N ILE A 308 -24.69 0.27 -9.45
CA ILE A 308 -23.59 0.50 -8.49
C ILE A 308 -23.13 1.96 -8.63
N PRO A 309 -23.04 2.73 -7.51
CA PRO A 309 -22.58 4.11 -7.55
C PRO A 309 -21.16 4.22 -8.11
N THR A 310 -20.95 5.15 -9.05
CA THR A 310 -19.63 5.39 -9.65
C THR A 310 -19.34 6.87 -9.79
N GLU A 311 -18.06 7.23 -9.73
CA GLU A 311 -17.55 8.54 -10.09
C GLU A 311 -16.26 8.36 -10.89
N PHE A 312 -16.10 9.06 -12.02
CA PHE A 312 -14.98 8.87 -12.93
C PHE A 312 -14.40 10.19 -13.41
N HIS A 313 -13.08 10.36 -13.25
CA HIS A 313 -12.36 11.55 -13.66
C HIS A 313 -11.23 11.21 -14.65
N VAL A 314 -11.13 11.99 -15.72
CA VAL A 314 -10.05 11.91 -16.70
C VAL A 314 -9.30 13.24 -16.69
N TYR A 315 -8.04 13.19 -16.31
CA TYR A 315 -7.16 14.37 -16.20
C TYR A 315 -6.38 14.56 -17.51
N GLU A 316 -6.57 15.71 -18.15
CA GLU A 316 -6.04 15.95 -19.48
C GLU A 316 -4.51 15.96 -19.48
N GLY A 317 -3.93 15.22 -20.42
CA GLY A 317 -2.49 15.15 -20.67
C GLY A 317 -1.66 14.39 -19.64
N LEU A 318 -2.22 14.02 -18.47
CA LEU A 318 -1.42 13.32 -17.46
C LEU A 318 -1.03 11.91 -17.91
N PRO A 319 0.25 11.53 -17.69
CA PRO A 319 0.73 10.18 -17.94
C PRO A 319 0.33 9.22 -16.82
N HIS A 320 0.75 7.95 -16.94
CA HIS A 320 0.59 6.93 -15.91
C HIS A 320 1.30 7.31 -14.60
N GLY A 321 0.66 6.99 -13.45
CA GLY A 321 1.30 7.10 -12.15
C GLY A 321 1.51 8.54 -11.68
N PHE A 322 0.47 9.38 -11.74
CA PHE A 322 0.58 10.77 -11.26
C PHE A 322 0.48 10.92 -9.73
N GLY A 323 0.26 9.82 -8.97
CA GLY A 323 0.19 9.85 -7.50
C GLY A 323 -0.89 10.80 -6.98
N LEU A 324 -0.53 11.74 -6.10
CA LEU A 324 -1.43 12.80 -5.63
C LEU A 324 -1.74 13.85 -6.71
N GLY A 325 -0.92 13.93 -7.76
CA GLY A 325 -1.11 14.91 -8.82
C GLY A 325 -0.87 16.35 -8.38
N THR A 326 -0.16 16.58 -7.29
CA THR A 326 0.14 17.88 -6.72
C THR A 326 0.71 18.83 -7.77
N GLY A 327 0.13 20.01 -7.88
CA GLY A 327 0.53 21.04 -8.86
C GLY A 327 0.18 20.72 -10.32
N THR A 328 -0.64 19.69 -10.58
CA THR A 328 -1.13 19.31 -11.91
C THR A 328 -2.65 19.54 -12.02
N VAL A 329 -3.23 19.19 -13.17
CA VAL A 329 -4.69 19.21 -13.38
C VAL A 329 -5.45 18.18 -12.53
N ALA A 330 -4.75 17.26 -11.86
CA ALA A 330 -5.33 16.29 -10.93
C ALA A 330 -5.22 16.73 -9.47
N ASP A 331 -4.65 17.90 -9.20
CA ASP A 331 -4.53 18.39 -7.83
C ASP A 331 -5.90 18.44 -7.12
N GLY A 332 -5.96 17.87 -5.91
CA GLY A 332 -7.21 17.77 -5.14
C GLY A 332 -8.12 16.58 -5.47
N TRP A 333 -7.75 15.68 -6.38
CA TRP A 333 -8.56 14.49 -6.69
C TRP A 333 -8.87 13.62 -5.46
N ILE A 334 -7.95 13.60 -4.48
CA ILE A 334 -8.14 12.83 -3.25
C ILE A 334 -9.32 13.36 -2.42
N ASP A 335 -9.60 14.68 -2.49
CA ASP A 335 -10.76 15.28 -1.84
C ASP A 335 -12.08 14.85 -2.49
N ASP A 336 -12.10 14.71 -3.82
CA ASP A 336 -13.25 14.19 -4.55
C ASP A 336 -13.53 12.73 -4.17
N ALA A 337 -12.48 11.91 -4.11
CA ALA A 337 -12.56 10.52 -3.70
C ALA A 337 -13.04 10.37 -2.24
N VAL A 338 -12.55 11.21 -1.32
CA VAL A 338 -13.03 11.24 0.07
C VAL A 338 -14.52 11.62 0.12
N ARG A 339 -14.94 12.66 -0.60
CA ARG A 339 -16.37 13.04 -0.69
C ARG A 339 -17.24 11.92 -1.27
N PHE A 340 -16.71 11.18 -2.25
CA PHE A 340 -17.41 10.01 -2.79
C PHE A 340 -17.58 8.93 -1.71
N TRP A 341 -16.52 8.59 -0.97
CA TRP A 341 -16.56 7.63 0.12
C TRP A 341 -17.53 8.07 1.25
N GLU A 342 -17.50 9.35 1.65
CA GLU A 342 -18.41 9.91 2.66
C GLU A 342 -19.89 9.81 2.28
N ARG A 343 -20.22 9.93 0.98
CA ARG A 343 -21.60 9.70 0.49
C ARG A 343 -22.05 8.25 0.78
N GLN A 344 -21.18 7.27 0.49
CA GLN A 344 -21.50 5.87 0.75
C GLN A 344 -21.63 5.57 2.26
N MET A 345 -20.91 6.25 3.13
CA MET A 345 -21.05 6.13 4.58
C MET A 345 -22.43 6.59 5.05
N LYS A 346 -22.97 7.65 4.45
CA LYS A 346 -24.30 8.20 4.83
C LYS A 346 -25.43 7.29 4.36
N ASP A 347 -25.33 6.75 3.17
CA ASP A 347 -26.32 5.85 2.61
C ASP A 347 -26.45 4.55 3.42
N ASN A 348 -25.33 3.99 3.87
CA ASN A 348 -25.29 2.82 4.73
C ASN A 348 -25.94 3.08 6.11
N ASN A 349 -25.81 4.29 6.66
CA ASN A 349 -26.46 4.65 7.93
C ASN A 349 -27.99 4.84 7.79
N THR A 350 -28.47 5.16 6.57
CA THR A 350 -29.90 5.43 6.30
C THR A 350 -30.66 4.14 5.98
N THR A 351 -29.98 3.13 5.46
CA THR A 351 -30.55 1.80 5.14
C THR A 351 -30.50 0.82 6.32
N GLY A 352 -30.16 1.28 7.52
CA GLY A 352 -29.99 0.48 8.74
C GLY A 352 -31.15 -0.47 9.01
N ILE A 353 -31.08 -1.67 8.43
CA ILE A 353 -31.83 -2.83 8.89
C ILE A 353 -31.27 -3.20 10.27
N LYS A 354 -32.03 -2.84 11.32
CA LYS A 354 -31.74 -3.32 12.67
C LYS A 354 -31.58 -4.84 12.64
N PRO A 355 -30.55 -5.42 13.28
CA PRO A 355 -30.47 -6.86 13.41
C PRO A 355 -31.73 -7.38 14.09
N ILE A 356 -32.41 -8.33 13.48
CA ILE A 356 -33.48 -9.08 14.08
C ILE A 356 -32.85 -9.91 15.21
N THR A 357 -32.95 -9.42 16.42
CA THR A 357 -32.70 -10.22 17.62
C THR A 357 -33.71 -11.37 17.68
N LYS A 358 -33.23 -12.58 17.51
CA LYS A 358 -33.90 -13.81 17.93
C LYS A 358 -33.11 -14.44 19.05
#